data_27ae4cff6ce92524f3a31c8074169e83
#
_entry.id   27ae4cff6ce92524f3a31c8074169e83
#
_cell.length_a   1.000
_cell.length_b   1.000
_cell.length_c   1.000
_cell.angle_alpha   90.00
_cell.angle_beta   90.00
_cell.angle_gamma   90.00
#
_symmetry.space_group_name_H-M   'P 1'
#
loop_
_entity.id
_entity.type
_entity.pdbx_description
1 polymer ?
#
loop_
_entity_poly.entity_id
_entity_poly.type
_entity_poly.pdbx_seq_one_letter_code
_entity_poly.pdbx_strand_id
1 'polypeptide(L)'
;MIYTNEEAAMIDGMIGTLFGGANVAENVRDAYQTVCRHLTEDSLDQKDLSRISAAVDFALKNQFCGSCSKESQRVLTTILIKTVSSA
;
A
#
# COMPACT_ATOMS: atom_id res chain seq x y z
N MET A 1 -6.88 -10.65 9.27
CA MET A 1 -6.13 -9.60 8.55
C MET A 1 -5.28 -8.79 9.53
N ILE A 2 -4.05 -8.46 9.15
CA ILE A 2 -3.14 -7.68 10.00
C ILE A 2 -3.45 -6.18 10.02
N TYR A 3 -4.22 -5.71 9.06
CA TYR A 3 -4.57 -4.29 8.94
C TYR A 3 -5.97 -4.01 9.46
N THR A 4 -6.15 -2.81 10.04
CA THR A 4 -7.49 -2.32 10.35
C THR A 4 -8.21 -1.92 9.07
N ASN A 5 -9.53 -1.69 9.15
CA ASN A 5 -10.29 -1.23 7.98
C ASN A 5 -9.77 0.11 7.47
N GLU A 6 -9.37 1.00 8.35
CA GLU A 6 -8.79 2.29 7.99
C GLU A 6 -7.45 2.12 7.29
N GLU A 7 -6.60 1.23 7.79
CA GLU A 7 -5.31 0.94 7.18
C GLU A 7 -5.49 0.31 5.80
N ALA A 8 -6.41 -0.63 5.67
CA ALA A 8 -6.71 -1.28 4.39
C ALA A 8 -7.21 -0.26 3.37
N ALA A 9 -8.09 0.65 3.77
CA ALA A 9 -8.59 1.71 2.90
C ALA A 9 -7.46 2.64 2.44
N MET A 10 -6.54 2.94 3.33
CA MET A 10 -5.39 3.78 3.00
C MET A 10 -4.44 3.09 2.01
N ILE A 11 -4.18 1.80 2.21
CA ILE A 11 -3.36 1.01 1.27
C ILE A 11 -4.00 1.01 -0.11
N ASP A 12 -5.30 0.75 -0.19
CA ASP A 12 -6.03 0.70 -1.44
C ASP A 12 -5.98 2.06 -2.17
N GLY A 13 -6.24 3.14 -1.45
CA GLY A 13 -6.19 4.48 -2.03
C GLY A 13 -4.79 4.88 -2.49
N MET A 14 -3.77 4.53 -1.71
CA MET A 14 -2.38 4.79 -2.05
C MET A 14 -1.98 4.04 -3.32
N ILE A 15 -2.30 2.76 -3.42
CA ILE A 15 -2.00 1.95 -4.60
C ILE A 15 -2.73 2.51 -5.81
N GLY A 16 -3.99 2.86 -5.67
CA GLY A 16 -4.77 3.46 -6.75
C GLY A 16 -4.15 4.74 -7.28
N THR A 17 -3.63 5.58 -6.40
CA THR A 17 -3.01 6.84 -6.79
C THR A 17 -1.62 6.63 -7.40
N LEU A 18 -0.80 5.77 -6.81
CA LEU A 18 0.58 5.58 -7.27
C LEU A 18 0.66 4.72 -8.53
N PHE A 19 -0.18 3.69 -8.64
CA PHE A 19 -0.03 2.66 -9.66
C PHE A 19 -1.26 2.47 -10.55
N GLY A 20 -2.32 3.25 -10.35
CA GLY A 20 -3.54 3.15 -11.16
C GLY A 20 -3.56 4.03 -12.40
N GLY A 21 -2.54 4.85 -12.59
CA GLY A 21 -2.50 5.81 -13.68
C GLY A 21 -2.06 5.20 -15.01
N ALA A 22 -2.37 5.92 -16.10
CA ALA A 22 -2.04 5.47 -17.46
C ALA A 22 -0.53 5.45 -17.74
N ASN A 23 0.26 6.17 -16.93
CA ASN A 23 1.72 6.25 -17.10
C ASN A 23 2.46 5.11 -16.41
N VAL A 24 1.74 4.25 -15.71
CA VAL A 24 2.33 3.09 -15.03
C VAL A 24 2.34 1.91 -16.00
N ALA A 25 3.44 1.15 -16.03
CA ALA A 25 3.53 -0.03 -16.87
C ALA A 25 2.41 -1.02 -16.53
N GLU A 26 1.84 -1.65 -17.56
CA GLU A 26 0.68 -2.52 -17.38
C GLU A 26 0.95 -3.66 -16.41
N ASN A 27 2.12 -4.30 -16.50
CA ASN A 27 2.49 -5.39 -15.60
C ASN A 27 2.59 -4.93 -14.13
N VAL A 28 3.06 -3.72 -13.88
CA VAL A 28 3.14 -3.14 -12.53
C VAL A 28 1.73 -2.84 -12.02
N ARG A 29 0.90 -2.22 -12.85
CA ARG A 29 -0.48 -1.92 -12.50
C ARG A 29 -1.26 -3.18 -12.16
N ASP A 30 -1.14 -4.22 -12.98
CA ASP A 30 -1.83 -5.49 -12.76
C ASP A 30 -1.37 -6.15 -11.46
N ALA A 31 -0.07 -6.10 -11.16
CA ALA A 31 0.47 -6.65 -9.92
C ALA A 31 -0.15 -5.97 -8.69
N TYR A 32 -0.25 -4.65 -8.71
CA TYR A 32 -0.82 -3.90 -7.58
C TYR A 32 -2.34 -4.02 -7.52
N GLN A 33 -3.04 -4.19 -8.63
CA GLN A 33 -4.46 -4.51 -8.62
C GLN A 33 -4.72 -5.86 -7.96
N THR A 34 -3.84 -6.82 -8.19
CA THR A 34 -3.90 -8.13 -7.52
C THR A 34 -3.73 -7.97 -6.01
N VAL A 35 -2.81 -7.12 -5.57
CA VAL A 35 -2.64 -6.82 -4.14
C VAL A 35 -3.94 -6.26 -3.55
N CYS A 36 -4.57 -5.31 -4.22
CA CYS A 36 -5.83 -4.73 -3.75
C CYS A 36 -6.93 -5.79 -3.65
N ARG A 37 -7.02 -6.68 -4.63
CA ARG A 37 -8.00 -7.77 -4.59
C ARG A 37 -7.76 -8.70 -3.40
N HIS A 38 -6.51 -9.12 -3.18
CA HIS A 38 -6.17 -9.98 -2.05
C HIS A 38 -6.40 -9.27 -0.72
N LEU A 39 -6.19 -7.97 -0.66
CA LEU A 39 -6.47 -7.18 0.53
C LEU A 39 -7.96 -7.21 0.87
N THR A 40 -8.81 -7.04 -0.14
CA THR A 40 -10.27 -7.08 0.02
C THR A 40 -10.75 -8.47 0.43
N GLU A 41 -10.13 -9.52 -0.12
CA GLU A 41 -10.50 -10.91 0.15
C GLU A 41 -9.85 -11.49 1.41
N ASP A 42 -9.01 -10.72 2.08
CA ASP A 42 -8.22 -11.16 3.23
C ASP A 42 -7.36 -12.39 2.91
N SER A 43 -6.73 -12.37 1.73
CA SER A 43 -5.92 -13.48 1.22
C SER A 43 -4.51 -13.03 0.84
N LEU A 44 -3.93 -12.12 1.61
CA LEU A 44 -2.59 -11.60 1.35
C LEU A 44 -1.52 -12.69 1.53
N ASP A 45 -0.61 -12.78 0.57
CA ASP A 45 0.56 -13.65 0.64
C ASP A 45 1.84 -12.82 0.84
N GLN A 46 2.99 -13.48 0.88
CA GLN A 46 4.26 -12.80 1.10
C GLN A 46 4.61 -11.86 -0.05
N LYS A 47 4.25 -12.18 -1.27
CA LYS A 47 4.47 -11.29 -2.41
C LYS A 47 3.65 -10.02 -2.27
N ASP A 48 2.42 -10.13 -1.82
CA ASP A 48 1.56 -8.98 -1.57
C ASP A 48 2.14 -8.10 -0.48
N LEU A 49 2.59 -8.70 0.62
CA LEU A 49 3.20 -7.96 1.72
C LEU A 49 4.46 -7.23 1.26
N SER A 50 5.28 -7.87 0.45
CA SER A 50 6.48 -7.24 -0.12
C SER A 50 6.13 -6.03 -0.98
N ARG A 51 5.08 -6.14 -1.80
CA ARG A 51 4.62 -5.04 -2.65
C ARG A 51 4.03 -3.90 -1.82
N ILE A 52 3.27 -4.21 -0.79
CA ILE A 52 2.71 -3.20 0.11
C ILE A 52 3.86 -2.46 0.81
N SER A 53 4.84 -3.19 1.32
CA SER A 53 6.02 -2.59 1.96
C SER A 53 6.74 -1.64 1.01
N ALA A 54 6.98 -2.06 -0.22
CA ALA A 54 7.64 -1.22 -1.24
C ALA A 54 6.83 0.03 -1.55
N ALA A 55 5.50 -0.11 -1.69
CA ALA A 55 4.63 1.01 -2.01
C ALA A 55 4.59 2.02 -0.86
N VAL A 56 4.49 1.56 0.37
CA VAL A 56 4.45 2.44 1.55
C VAL A 56 5.79 3.15 1.71
N ASP A 57 6.90 2.44 1.55
CA ASP A 57 8.23 3.04 1.63
C ASP A 57 8.41 4.13 0.57
N PHE A 58 7.97 3.86 -0.66
CA PHE A 58 7.99 4.84 -1.73
C PHE A 58 7.14 6.06 -1.38
N ALA A 59 5.94 5.86 -0.86
CA ALA A 59 5.04 6.94 -0.49
C ALA A 59 5.64 7.82 0.59
N LEU A 60 6.26 7.21 1.60
CA LEU A 60 6.89 7.95 2.70
C LEU A 60 8.08 8.77 2.21
N LYS A 61 8.92 8.19 1.35
CA LYS A 61 10.11 8.86 0.83
C LYS A 61 9.79 10.01 -0.12
N ASN A 62 8.70 9.89 -0.87
CA ASN A 62 8.34 10.85 -1.90
C ASN A 62 7.23 11.81 -1.47
N GLN A 63 6.87 11.80 -0.19
CA GLN A 63 5.80 12.63 0.35
C GLN A 63 4.56 12.54 -0.53
N PHE A 64 4.12 11.32 -0.74
CA PHE A 64 3.03 10.93 -1.64
C PHE A 64 1.83 11.89 -1.60
N CYS A 65 1.46 12.35 -0.43
CA CYS A 65 0.31 13.23 -0.26
C CYS A 65 0.66 14.71 -0.45
N GLY A 66 1.87 15.03 -0.88
CA GLY A 66 2.32 16.41 -1.01
C GLY A 66 2.39 17.14 0.32
N SER A 67 1.24 17.35 0.92
CA SER A 67 1.11 17.94 2.24
C SER A 67 0.48 16.94 3.21
N CYS A 68 0.95 15.71 3.20
CA CYS A 68 0.46 14.68 4.12
C CYS A 68 0.50 15.18 5.56
N SER A 69 -0.62 15.07 6.24
CA SER A 69 -0.67 15.35 7.66
C SER A 69 0.27 14.40 8.40
N LYS A 70 0.72 14.81 9.57
CA LYS A 70 1.52 13.93 10.43
C LYS A 70 0.76 12.65 10.76
N GLU A 71 -0.57 12.70 10.81
CA GLU A 71 -1.40 11.55 11.06
C GLU A 71 -1.34 10.54 9.92
N SER A 72 -1.41 10.98 8.67
CA SER A 72 -1.26 10.11 7.51
C SER A 72 0.10 9.43 7.49
N GLN A 73 1.16 10.19 7.80
CA GLN A 73 2.51 9.62 7.90
C GLN A 73 2.60 8.57 9.00
N ARG A 74 1.94 8.82 10.14
CA ARG A 74 1.92 7.88 11.26
C ARG A 74 1.22 6.58 10.86
N VAL A 75 0.07 6.67 10.18
CA VAL A 75 -0.67 5.50 9.73
C VAL A 75 0.15 4.70 8.73
N LEU A 76 0.78 5.36 7.75
CA LEU A 76 1.65 4.68 6.78
C LEU A 76 2.83 4.00 7.47
N THR A 77 3.45 4.65 8.45
CA THR A 77 4.56 4.06 9.20
C THR A 77 4.09 2.82 9.98
N THR A 78 2.92 2.88 10.60
CA THR A 78 2.33 1.74 11.29
C THR A 78 2.06 0.59 10.33
N ILE A 79 1.53 0.88 9.15
CA ILE A 79 1.31 -0.12 8.09
C ILE A 79 2.62 -0.78 7.70
N LEU A 80 3.67 0.01 7.50
CA LEU A 80 4.99 -0.51 7.13
C LEU A 80 5.54 -1.45 8.20
N ILE A 81 5.46 -1.06 9.47
CA ILE A 81 5.92 -1.88 10.58
C ILE A 81 5.17 -3.21 10.63
N LYS A 82 3.84 -3.18 10.53
CA LYS A 82 3.02 -4.39 10.52
C LYS A 82 3.39 -5.30 9.35
N THR A 83 3.58 -4.72 8.18
CA THR A 83 3.88 -5.46 6.96
C THR A 83 5.22 -6.16 7.06
N VAL A 84 6.24 -5.44 7.50
CA VAL A 84 7.60 -6.00 7.64
C VAL A 84 7.63 -7.08 8.72
N SER A 85 6.91 -6.88 9.82
CA SER A 85 6.85 -7.85 10.91
C SER A 85 6.12 -9.14 10.53
N SER A 86 5.25 -9.08 9.53
CA SER A 86 4.45 -10.22 9.08
C SER A 86 5.07 -10.96 7.88
N ALA A 87 6.07 -10.36 7.29
CA ALA A 87 6.71 -10.93 6.09
C ALA A 87 7.72 -12.04 6.43
#